data_4e8a27053ae963ac0a73430c33bcd544
#
_entry.id   4e8a27053ae963ac0a73430c33bcd544
#
_cell.length_a   1.000
_cell.length_b   1.000
_cell.length_c   1.000
_cell.angle_alpha   90.00
_cell.angle_beta   90.00
_cell.angle_gamma   90.00
#
_symmetry.space_group_name_H-M   'P 1'
#
loop_
_entity.id
_entity.type
_entity.pdbx_description
1 polymer ?
#
loop_
_entity_poly.entity_id
_entity_poly.type
_entity_poly.pdbx_seq_one_letter_code
_entity_poly.pdbx_strand_id
1 'polypeptide(L)'
;MLIIPSIDVENGRSRIVYWPGASTGVGAPTDRPERIADKFVALGARLVHVVDWDGARAGGPVNLETYGRIASHAAVPLQVAGGMEGADNIRLAFAAGATRAVVSMAVADDPVLLQACLSVAGDWLAVGLDMRPERIAAYPWHRPAPPSLLDLAGELADQGVRRLVLSMGGARPDLGFLSELARATPAELSVAGGSVDIETIKALRDLSIAGIILGAPLLSGAIDYEKALEAAA
;
A
#
# COMPACT_ATOMS: atom_id res chain seq x y z
N MET A 1 -3.24 6.14 14.07
CA MET A 1 -2.80 5.31 12.93
C MET A 1 -3.91 5.21 11.89
N LEU A 2 -3.63 5.17 10.57
CA LEU A 2 -4.67 4.99 9.55
C LEU A 2 -4.98 3.51 9.32
N ILE A 3 -6.26 3.16 9.25
CA ILE A 3 -6.71 1.88 8.68
C ILE A 3 -7.10 2.14 7.23
N ILE A 4 -6.32 1.59 6.32
CA ILE A 4 -6.39 1.88 4.88
C ILE A 4 -6.98 0.65 4.17
N PRO A 5 -8.24 0.70 3.72
CA PRO A 5 -8.82 -0.39 2.95
C PRO A 5 -8.11 -0.52 1.60
N SER A 6 -7.78 -1.76 1.23
CA SER A 6 -7.16 -2.09 -0.05
C SER A 6 -8.16 -2.79 -0.98
N ILE A 7 -8.17 -2.34 -2.21
CA ILE A 7 -8.98 -2.89 -3.30
C ILE A 7 -8.04 -3.40 -4.38
N ASP A 8 -7.97 -4.71 -4.53
CA ASP A 8 -7.22 -5.34 -5.61
C ASP A 8 -8.03 -5.26 -6.91
N VAL A 9 -7.43 -4.71 -7.97
CA VAL A 9 -8.08 -4.52 -9.28
C VAL A 9 -7.40 -5.39 -10.33
N GLU A 10 -8.22 -6.11 -11.09
CA GLU A 10 -7.82 -6.92 -12.24
C GLU A 10 -8.91 -6.84 -13.31
N ASN A 11 -8.53 -6.53 -14.56
CA ASN A 11 -9.44 -6.34 -15.69
C ASN A 11 -10.58 -5.32 -15.39
N GLY A 12 -10.27 -4.24 -14.71
CA GLY A 12 -11.21 -3.18 -14.33
C GLY A 12 -12.21 -3.53 -13.22
N ARG A 13 -12.05 -4.68 -12.59
CA ARG A 13 -12.95 -5.21 -11.55
C ARG A 13 -12.20 -5.45 -10.25
N SER A 14 -12.91 -5.48 -9.14
CA SER A 14 -12.33 -5.92 -7.87
C SER A 14 -12.04 -7.42 -7.90
N ARG A 15 -10.81 -7.77 -7.58
CA ARG A 15 -10.39 -9.14 -7.36
C ARG A 15 -10.77 -9.55 -5.94
N ILE A 16 -11.99 -10.11 -5.79
CA ILE A 16 -12.47 -10.56 -4.49
C ILE A 16 -11.94 -11.97 -4.25
N VAL A 17 -11.08 -12.10 -3.23
CA VAL A 17 -10.70 -13.42 -2.74
C VAL A 17 -11.78 -13.87 -1.75
N TYR A 18 -12.61 -14.80 -2.18
CA TYR A 18 -13.60 -15.42 -1.31
C TYR A 18 -12.92 -16.37 -0.32
N TRP A 19 -13.15 -16.15 0.96
CA TRP A 19 -12.93 -17.18 1.97
C TRP A 19 -14.25 -17.87 2.25
N PRO A 20 -14.36 -19.22 2.04
CA PRO A 20 -15.57 -19.95 2.37
C PRO A 20 -15.95 -19.73 3.84
N GLY A 21 -17.19 -19.30 4.10
CA GLY A 21 -17.71 -19.12 5.44
C GLY A 21 -17.57 -17.72 6.06
N ALA A 22 -16.99 -16.73 5.37
CA ALA A 22 -16.94 -15.37 5.86
C ALA A 22 -18.28 -14.65 5.63
N SER A 23 -18.90 -14.18 6.70
CA SER A 23 -19.96 -13.17 6.61
C SER A 23 -19.32 -11.84 6.29
N THR A 24 -19.59 -11.29 5.12
CA THR A 24 -19.04 -10.00 4.72
C THR A 24 -19.75 -8.88 5.48
N GLY A 25 -19.09 -8.29 6.49
CA GLY A 25 -19.59 -7.11 7.20
C GLY A 25 -19.84 -5.90 6.28
N VAL A 26 -19.30 -5.91 5.07
CA VAL A 26 -19.42 -4.83 4.06
C VAL A 26 -20.55 -5.11 3.05
N GLY A 27 -21.42 -6.09 3.30
CA GLY A 27 -22.54 -6.44 2.43
C GLY A 27 -22.17 -7.37 1.27
N ALA A 28 -23.12 -7.63 0.35
CA ALA A 28 -22.94 -8.56 -0.75
C ALA A 28 -21.66 -8.25 -1.56
N PRO A 29 -20.88 -9.28 -1.95
CA PRO A 29 -19.70 -9.09 -2.79
C PRO A 29 -20.04 -8.32 -4.05
N THR A 30 -19.21 -7.38 -4.41
CA THR A 30 -19.33 -6.64 -5.66
C THR A 30 -18.00 -6.66 -6.39
N ASP A 31 -18.06 -6.81 -7.68
CA ASP A 31 -16.91 -6.69 -8.57
C ASP A 31 -16.60 -5.24 -8.98
N ARG A 32 -17.39 -4.28 -8.44
CA ARG A 32 -17.27 -2.84 -8.73
C ARG A 32 -16.40 -2.14 -7.67
N PRO A 33 -15.15 -1.82 -8.00
CA PRO A 33 -14.18 -1.24 -7.04
C PRO A 33 -14.68 0.05 -6.39
N GLU A 34 -15.36 0.92 -7.16
CA GLU A 34 -15.91 2.18 -6.67
C GLU A 34 -16.97 1.97 -5.56
N ARG A 35 -17.77 0.90 -5.64
CA ARG A 35 -18.75 0.56 -4.61
C ARG A 35 -18.11 0.07 -3.31
N ILE A 36 -16.97 -0.58 -3.42
CA ILE A 36 -16.20 -1.01 -2.25
C ILE A 36 -15.61 0.23 -1.56
N ALA A 37 -15.03 1.14 -2.34
CA ALA A 37 -14.50 2.41 -1.82
C ALA A 37 -15.58 3.22 -1.11
N ASP A 38 -16.77 3.41 -1.72
CA ASP A 38 -17.90 4.12 -1.12
C ASP A 38 -18.27 3.58 0.26
N LYS A 39 -18.31 2.24 0.41
CA LYS A 39 -18.67 1.61 1.69
C LYS A 39 -17.63 1.91 2.78
N PHE A 40 -16.35 1.80 2.48
CA PHE A 40 -15.31 2.10 3.47
C PHE A 40 -15.24 3.59 3.81
N VAL A 41 -15.47 4.47 2.83
CA VAL A 41 -15.55 5.91 3.07
C VAL A 41 -16.74 6.25 3.98
N ALA A 42 -17.90 5.63 3.75
CA ALA A 42 -19.07 5.79 4.63
C ALA A 42 -18.80 5.30 6.07
N LEU A 43 -17.91 4.35 6.27
CA LEU A 43 -17.45 3.86 7.58
C LEU A 43 -16.28 4.67 8.15
N GLY A 44 -15.84 5.75 7.49
CA GLY A 44 -14.81 6.65 8.00
C GLY A 44 -13.40 6.43 7.44
N ALA A 45 -13.23 5.71 6.33
CA ALA A 45 -11.93 5.62 5.67
C ALA A 45 -11.45 7.01 5.23
N ARG A 46 -10.18 7.31 5.50
CA ARG A 46 -9.55 8.61 5.19
C ARG A 46 -8.56 8.52 4.02
N LEU A 47 -8.31 7.33 3.52
CA LEU A 47 -7.47 6.98 2.39
C LEU A 47 -7.91 5.61 1.88
N VAL A 48 -8.00 5.44 0.57
CA VAL A 48 -8.23 4.14 -0.08
C VAL A 48 -6.97 3.74 -0.83
N HIS A 49 -6.59 2.48 -0.73
CA HIS A 49 -5.47 1.89 -1.48
C HIS A 49 -6.00 1.01 -2.60
N VAL A 50 -5.40 1.13 -3.79
CA VAL A 50 -5.69 0.26 -4.94
C VAL A 50 -4.41 -0.45 -5.37
N VAL A 51 -4.51 -1.75 -5.59
CA VAL A 51 -3.45 -2.54 -6.23
C VAL A 51 -3.90 -2.87 -7.65
N ASP A 52 -3.23 -2.30 -8.63
CA ASP A 52 -3.41 -2.62 -10.05
C ASP A 52 -2.61 -3.87 -10.41
N TRP A 53 -3.26 -5.03 -10.41
CA TRP A 53 -2.61 -6.30 -10.72
C TRP A 53 -2.21 -6.41 -12.20
N ASP A 54 -2.98 -5.81 -13.10
CA ASP A 54 -2.62 -5.77 -14.53
C ASP A 54 -1.44 -4.84 -14.73
N GLY A 55 -1.43 -3.69 -14.05
CA GLY A 55 -0.33 -2.76 -14.06
C GLY A 55 0.96 -3.36 -13.50
N ALA A 56 0.87 -4.11 -12.41
CA ALA A 56 2.02 -4.80 -11.82
C ALA A 56 2.66 -5.83 -12.79
N ARG A 57 1.84 -6.45 -13.66
CA ARG A 57 2.33 -7.37 -14.70
C ARG A 57 2.86 -6.66 -15.94
N ALA A 58 2.28 -5.51 -16.27
CA ALA A 58 2.60 -4.75 -17.48
C ALA A 58 3.77 -3.77 -17.32
N GLY A 59 4.20 -3.47 -16.09
CA GLY A 59 5.21 -2.43 -15.80
C GLY A 59 4.69 -1.01 -15.96
N GLY A 60 3.36 -0.82 -16.01
CA GLY A 60 2.71 0.49 -16.13
C GLY A 60 1.24 0.42 -15.73
N PRO A 61 0.59 1.55 -15.36
CA PRO A 61 -0.81 1.54 -14.91
C PRO A 61 -1.73 1.13 -16.06
N VAL A 62 -2.57 0.13 -15.83
CA VAL A 62 -3.52 -0.41 -16.82
C VAL A 62 -4.95 0.01 -16.50
N ASN A 63 -5.34 0.00 -15.23
CA ASN A 63 -6.72 0.22 -14.81
C ASN A 63 -7.05 1.71 -14.54
N LEU A 64 -6.57 2.64 -15.39
CA LEU A 64 -6.71 4.09 -15.21
C LEU A 64 -8.19 4.54 -15.12
N GLU A 65 -9.07 3.96 -15.94
CA GLU A 65 -10.51 4.27 -15.88
C GLU A 65 -11.10 3.89 -14.51
N THR A 66 -10.63 2.80 -13.92
CA THR A 66 -11.06 2.36 -12.59
C THR A 66 -10.58 3.33 -11.51
N TYR A 67 -9.37 3.88 -11.63
CA TYR A 67 -8.89 4.94 -10.72
C TYR A 67 -9.84 6.15 -10.78
N GLY A 68 -10.22 6.59 -11.99
CA GLY A 68 -11.16 7.69 -12.19
C GLY A 68 -12.54 7.42 -11.57
N ARG A 69 -13.07 6.20 -11.73
CA ARG A 69 -14.34 5.83 -11.10
C ARG A 69 -14.23 5.85 -9.58
N ILE A 70 -13.19 5.28 -8.99
CA ILE A 70 -12.98 5.31 -7.54
C ILE A 70 -12.81 6.75 -7.05
N ALA A 71 -11.94 7.53 -7.67
CA ALA A 71 -11.66 8.90 -7.26
C ALA A 71 -12.87 9.83 -7.36
N SER A 72 -13.76 9.61 -8.35
CA SER A 72 -14.99 10.40 -8.49
C SER A 72 -16.09 10.05 -7.48
N HIS A 73 -16.05 8.85 -6.89
CA HIS A 73 -17.00 8.39 -5.88
C HIS A 73 -16.46 8.58 -4.46
N ALA A 74 -15.20 8.20 -4.24
CA ALA A 74 -14.58 8.30 -2.93
C ALA A 74 -14.12 9.74 -2.66
N ALA A 75 -14.74 10.43 -1.71
CA ALA A 75 -14.37 11.78 -1.29
C ALA A 75 -13.09 11.79 -0.40
N VAL A 76 -12.15 10.87 -0.64
CA VAL A 76 -10.88 10.71 0.07
C VAL A 76 -9.75 10.46 -0.90
N PRO A 77 -8.49 10.76 -0.51
CA PRO A 77 -7.31 10.46 -1.33
C PRO A 77 -7.26 9.01 -1.79
N LEU A 78 -6.80 8.79 -3.04
CA LEU A 78 -6.59 7.48 -3.63
C LEU A 78 -5.09 7.20 -3.75
N GLN A 79 -4.61 6.18 -3.04
CA GLN A 79 -3.26 5.66 -3.16
C GLN A 79 -3.25 4.47 -4.12
N VAL A 80 -2.34 4.47 -5.10
CA VAL A 80 -2.25 3.40 -6.09
C VAL A 80 -0.89 2.71 -6.06
N ALA A 81 -0.90 1.40 -6.24
CA ALA A 81 0.27 0.55 -6.43
C ALA A 81 0.06 -0.40 -7.61
N GLY A 82 1.15 -0.93 -8.15
CA GLY A 82 1.13 -1.80 -9.34
C GLY A 82 1.36 -1.00 -10.63
N GLY A 83 2.50 -1.26 -11.29
CA GLY A 83 2.90 -0.57 -12.50
C GLY A 83 3.46 0.84 -12.29
N MET A 84 3.74 1.25 -11.07
CA MET A 84 4.35 2.56 -10.76
C MET A 84 5.87 2.46 -10.87
N GLU A 85 6.40 2.26 -12.09
CA GLU A 85 7.82 1.99 -12.33
C GLU A 85 8.58 3.19 -12.90
N GLY A 86 7.96 4.38 -12.90
CA GLY A 86 8.61 5.60 -13.40
C GLY A 86 7.73 6.83 -13.32
N ALA A 87 8.34 7.98 -13.57
CA ALA A 87 7.69 9.30 -13.49
C ALA A 87 6.46 9.43 -14.41
N ASP A 88 6.53 8.88 -15.63
CA ASP A 88 5.41 8.94 -16.57
C ASP A 88 4.21 8.12 -16.13
N ASN A 89 4.46 6.95 -15.51
CA ASN A 89 3.42 6.11 -14.94
C ASN A 89 2.70 6.84 -13.79
N ILE A 90 3.45 7.57 -12.97
CA ILE A 90 2.88 8.40 -11.89
C ILE A 90 2.02 9.53 -12.47
N ARG A 91 2.49 10.22 -13.54
CA ARG A 91 1.70 11.26 -14.22
C ARG A 91 0.37 10.71 -14.74
N LEU A 92 0.39 9.53 -15.38
CA LEU A 92 -0.82 8.88 -15.88
C LEU A 92 -1.79 8.53 -14.73
N ALA A 93 -1.28 7.96 -13.64
CA ALA A 93 -2.09 7.63 -12.48
C ALA A 93 -2.72 8.88 -11.83
N PHE A 94 -1.95 9.96 -11.67
CA PHE A 94 -2.44 11.23 -11.11
C PHE A 94 -3.47 11.89 -12.03
N ALA A 95 -3.26 11.88 -13.35
CA ALA A 95 -4.22 12.37 -14.31
C ALA A 95 -5.54 11.56 -14.28
N ALA A 96 -5.48 10.29 -13.89
CA ALA A 96 -6.65 9.42 -13.70
C ALA A 96 -7.31 9.57 -12.31
N GLY A 97 -6.83 10.47 -11.44
CA GLY A 97 -7.43 10.76 -10.15
C GLY A 97 -6.73 10.16 -8.92
N ALA A 98 -5.63 9.42 -9.11
CA ALA A 98 -4.80 9.04 -7.98
C ALA A 98 -4.16 10.27 -7.32
N THR A 99 -3.96 10.22 -6.01
CA THR A 99 -3.32 11.30 -5.24
C THR A 99 -1.99 10.86 -4.64
N ARG A 100 -1.75 9.56 -4.50
CA ARG A 100 -0.48 9.00 -4.01
C ARG A 100 -0.10 7.79 -4.86
N ALA A 101 1.17 7.72 -5.24
CA ALA A 101 1.73 6.58 -5.96
C ALA A 101 2.70 5.79 -5.07
N VAL A 102 2.58 4.46 -5.08
CA VAL A 102 3.51 3.55 -4.43
C VAL A 102 4.37 2.93 -5.53
N VAL A 103 5.63 3.35 -5.60
CA VAL A 103 6.61 2.81 -6.56
C VAL A 103 7.26 1.54 -6.02
N SER A 104 7.80 0.73 -6.92
CA SER A 104 8.42 -0.56 -6.58
C SER A 104 9.87 -0.41 -6.10
N MET A 105 10.44 -1.54 -5.63
CA MET A 105 11.87 -1.64 -5.30
C MET A 105 12.78 -1.32 -6.49
N ALA A 106 12.33 -1.52 -7.73
CA ALA A 106 13.10 -1.16 -8.92
C ALA A 106 13.38 0.34 -9.01
N VAL A 107 12.40 1.16 -8.61
CA VAL A 107 12.60 2.62 -8.49
C VAL A 107 13.50 2.96 -7.30
N ALA A 108 13.36 2.24 -6.19
CA ALA A 108 14.17 2.46 -4.99
C ALA A 108 15.68 2.15 -5.20
N ASP A 109 15.98 1.21 -6.09
CA ASP A 109 17.36 0.79 -6.40
C ASP A 109 18.06 1.66 -7.47
N ASP A 110 17.32 2.56 -8.11
CA ASP A 110 17.83 3.49 -9.11
C ASP A 110 17.64 4.95 -8.63
N PRO A 111 18.71 5.61 -8.12
CA PRO A 111 18.62 6.98 -7.62
C PRO A 111 18.15 8.01 -8.67
N VAL A 112 18.50 7.81 -9.96
CA VAL A 112 18.10 8.73 -11.03
C VAL A 112 16.59 8.58 -11.28
N LEU A 113 16.11 7.36 -11.34
CA LEU A 113 14.70 7.05 -11.52
C LEU A 113 13.87 7.52 -10.31
N LEU A 114 14.38 7.30 -9.09
CA LEU A 114 13.74 7.77 -7.86
C LEU A 114 13.61 9.29 -7.85
N GLN A 115 14.67 10.04 -8.19
CA GLN A 115 14.62 11.49 -8.25
C GLN A 115 13.64 12.00 -9.34
N ALA A 116 13.54 11.31 -10.48
CA ALA A 116 12.53 11.61 -11.48
C ALA A 116 11.11 11.39 -10.94
N CYS A 117 10.86 10.33 -10.20
CA CYS A 117 9.58 10.06 -9.54
C CYS A 117 9.26 11.11 -8.46
N LEU A 118 10.24 11.46 -7.62
CA LEU A 118 10.11 12.50 -6.59
C LEU A 118 9.80 13.87 -7.19
N SER A 119 10.40 14.21 -8.34
CA SER A 119 10.12 15.49 -9.02
C SER A 119 8.68 15.63 -9.49
N VAL A 120 7.99 14.51 -9.73
CA VAL A 120 6.58 14.48 -10.16
C VAL A 120 5.62 14.40 -8.97
N ALA A 121 5.93 13.53 -8.02
CA ALA A 121 5.00 13.21 -6.93
C ALA A 121 5.28 13.98 -5.63
N GLY A 122 6.51 14.44 -5.41
CA GLY A 122 6.90 15.12 -4.17
C GLY A 122 6.54 14.26 -2.95
N ASP A 123 5.91 14.88 -1.98
CA ASP A 123 5.44 14.21 -0.75
C ASP A 123 4.34 13.16 -0.99
N TRP A 124 3.78 13.07 -2.19
CA TRP A 124 2.78 12.05 -2.54
C TRP A 124 3.41 10.77 -3.10
N LEU A 125 4.75 10.68 -3.12
CA LEU A 125 5.45 9.43 -3.38
C LEU A 125 5.51 8.58 -2.13
N ALA A 126 5.25 7.28 -2.29
CA ALA A 126 5.61 6.26 -1.34
C ALA A 126 6.47 5.20 -2.04
N VAL A 127 7.40 4.58 -1.32
CA VAL A 127 8.20 3.47 -1.84
C VAL A 127 7.72 2.18 -1.19
N GLY A 128 7.38 1.19 -2.01
CA GLY A 128 7.00 -0.15 -1.57
C GLY A 128 8.23 -1.03 -1.38
N LEU A 129 8.39 -1.57 -0.18
CA LEU A 129 9.46 -2.52 0.16
C LEU A 129 8.85 -3.88 0.49
N ASP A 130 9.36 -4.93 -0.14
CA ASP A 130 8.99 -6.31 0.20
C ASP A 130 9.78 -6.74 1.44
N MET A 131 9.07 -7.15 2.50
CA MET A 131 9.68 -7.51 3.78
C MET A 131 10.15 -8.97 3.83
N ARG A 132 9.91 -9.75 2.78
CA ARG A 132 10.29 -11.16 2.72
C ARG A 132 11.79 -11.29 2.39
N PRO A 133 12.61 -11.91 3.28
CA PRO A 133 14.05 -12.01 3.07
C PRO A 133 14.42 -12.67 1.74
N GLU A 134 13.69 -13.71 1.35
CA GLU A 134 13.91 -14.42 0.08
C GLU A 134 13.65 -13.54 -1.16
N ARG A 135 12.75 -12.58 -1.06
CA ARG A 135 12.48 -11.61 -2.14
C ARG A 135 13.55 -10.56 -2.24
N ILE A 136 14.02 -10.08 -1.10
CA ILE A 136 15.12 -9.10 -1.03
C ILE A 136 16.39 -9.74 -1.56
N ALA A 137 16.70 -10.96 -1.15
CA ALA A 137 17.89 -11.69 -1.60
C ALA A 137 17.83 -12.05 -3.09
N ALA A 138 16.65 -12.34 -3.62
CA ALA A 138 16.46 -12.71 -5.03
C ALA A 138 16.31 -11.50 -5.97
N TYR A 139 16.14 -10.29 -5.44
CA TYR A 139 16.01 -9.09 -6.25
C TYR A 139 17.34 -8.79 -6.96
N PRO A 140 17.34 -8.48 -8.28
CA PRO A 140 18.56 -8.20 -9.05
C PRO A 140 19.05 -6.76 -8.79
N TRP A 141 19.64 -6.52 -7.61
CA TRP A 141 20.15 -5.22 -7.23
C TRP A 141 21.23 -4.68 -8.19
N HIS A 142 21.17 -3.40 -8.50
CA HIS A 142 22.20 -2.69 -9.27
C HIS A 142 23.46 -2.38 -8.45
N ARG A 143 23.60 -2.96 -7.28
CA ARG A 143 24.73 -2.81 -6.33
C ARG A 143 25.35 -4.17 -6.03
N PRO A 144 26.64 -4.23 -5.56
CA PRO A 144 27.35 -5.48 -5.37
C PRO A 144 26.74 -6.47 -4.38
N ALA A 145 25.96 -5.96 -3.41
CA ALA A 145 25.24 -6.77 -2.44
C ALA A 145 23.89 -6.14 -2.10
N PRO A 146 22.86 -6.96 -1.77
CA PRO A 146 21.60 -6.43 -1.27
C PRO A 146 21.83 -5.61 0.00
N PRO A 147 21.22 -4.42 0.13
CA PRO A 147 21.29 -3.64 1.36
C PRO A 147 20.48 -4.31 2.46
N SER A 148 20.80 -4.02 3.73
CA SER A 148 19.83 -4.28 4.77
C SER A 148 18.60 -3.36 4.59
N LEU A 149 17.43 -3.80 5.04
CA LEU A 149 16.23 -2.94 4.96
C LEU A 149 16.34 -1.69 5.83
N LEU A 150 17.12 -1.74 6.91
CA LEU A 150 17.41 -0.58 7.76
C LEU A 150 18.24 0.46 7.00
N ASP A 151 19.32 0.02 6.35
CA ASP A 151 20.16 0.90 5.55
C ASP A 151 19.38 1.49 4.37
N LEU A 152 18.62 0.65 3.65
CA LEU A 152 17.81 1.09 2.52
C LEU A 152 16.76 2.14 2.93
N ALA A 153 16.09 1.94 4.07
CA ALA A 153 15.11 2.90 4.56
C ALA A 153 15.75 4.25 4.94
N GLY A 154 16.94 4.24 5.51
CA GLY A 154 17.74 5.44 5.78
C GLY A 154 18.14 6.15 4.48
N GLU A 155 18.75 5.42 3.55
CA GLU A 155 19.17 5.93 2.23
C GLU A 155 18.00 6.57 1.45
N LEU A 156 16.82 5.94 1.48
CA LEU A 156 15.63 6.47 0.82
C LEU A 156 15.14 7.77 1.48
N ALA A 157 15.17 7.85 2.81
CA ALA A 157 14.80 9.06 3.53
C ALA A 157 15.77 10.22 3.24
N ASP A 158 17.08 9.94 3.16
CA ASP A 158 18.12 10.92 2.79
C ASP A 158 17.93 11.44 1.36
N GLN A 159 17.38 10.62 0.46
CA GLN A 159 17.02 11.00 -0.90
C GLN A 159 15.70 11.77 -0.99
N GLY A 160 14.99 11.96 0.12
CA GLY A 160 13.74 12.74 0.19
C GLY A 160 12.45 11.91 0.20
N VAL A 161 12.54 10.58 0.28
CA VAL A 161 11.36 9.73 0.44
C VAL A 161 10.74 9.94 1.83
N ARG A 162 9.47 10.30 1.87
CA ARG A 162 8.73 10.58 3.11
C ARG A 162 7.84 9.42 3.56
N ARG A 163 7.61 8.41 2.73
CA ARG A 163 6.68 7.30 3.01
C ARG A 163 7.21 5.99 2.49
N LEU A 164 7.15 4.97 3.36
CA LEU A 164 7.47 3.59 3.01
C LEU A 164 6.23 2.71 3.23
N VAL A 165 5.96 1.83 2.29
CA VAL A 165 4.92 0.80 2.37
C VAL A 165 5.59 -0.56 2.47
N LEU A 166 5.46 -1.20 3.61
CA LEU A 166 6.14 -2.45 3.96
C LEU A 166 5.21 -3.63 3.67
N SER A 167 5.46 -4.38 2.60
CA SER A 167 4.65 -5.54 2.21
C SER A 167 5.08 -6.79 2.97
N MET A 168 4.19 -7.33 3.81
CA MET A 168 4.43 -8.52 4.63
C MET A 168 4.31 -9.83 3.86
N GLY A 169 3.74 -9.83 2.65
CA GLY A 169 3.56 -11.03 1.82
C GLY A 169 2.77 -12.16 2.49
N GLY A 170 1.88 -11.85 3.44
CA GLY A 170 1.09 -12.82 4.20
C GLY A 170 1.68 -13.21 5.57
N ALA A 171 2.93 -12.88 5.85
CA ALA A 171 3.54 -13.16 7.16
C ALA A 171 2.97 -12.24 8.25
N ARG A 172 3.07 -12.69 9.51
CA ARG A 172 2.77 -11.81 10.66
C ARG A 172 3.84 -10.72 10.77
N PRO A 173 3.48 -9.44 11.03
CA PRO A 173 4.46 -8.38 11.24
C PRO A 173 5.42 -8.70 12.39
N ASP A 174 6.72 -8.59 12.15
CA ASP A 174 7.74 -8.64 13.19
C ASP A 174 7.81 -7.27 13.89
N LEU A 175 7.20 -7.17 15.06
CA LEU A 175 7.12 -5.93 15.82
C LEU A 175 8.49 -5.43 16.29
N GLY A 176 9.42 -6.34 16.58
CA GLY A 176 10.80 -6.00 16.96
C GLY A 176 11.52 -5.29 15.82
N PHE A 177 11.50 -5.92 14.64
CA PHE A 177 12.12 -5.33 13.45
C PHE A 177 11.43 -4.03 13.02
N LEU A 178 10.09 -3.95 13.07
CA LEU A 178 9.38 -2.71 12.75
C LEU A 178 9.72 -1.57 13.72
N SER A 179 9.95 -1.88 15.00
CA SER A 179 10.42 -0.90 15.99
C SER A 179 11.83 -0.40 15.66
N GLU A 180 12.73 -1.26 15.21
CA GLU A 180 14.08 -0.87 14.76
C GLU A 180 14.01 -0.01 13.51
N LEU A 181 13.21 -0.40 12.53
CA LEU A 181 13.02 0.32 11.29
C LEU A 181 12.42 1.73 11.53
N ALA A 182 11.44 1.85 12.42
CA ALA A 182 10.84 3.14 12.78
C ALA A 182 11.84 4.11 13.45
N ARG A 183 12.91 3.59 14.06
CA ARG A 183 14.00 4.42 14.60
C ARG A 183 15.06 4.74 13.56
N ALA A 184 15.24 3.88 12.56
CA ALA A 184 16.27 4.01 11.52
C ALA A 184 15.91 5.04 10.43
N THR A 185 14.63 5.41 10.29
CA THR A 185 14.19 6.34 9.25
C THR A 185 13.16 7.33 9.78
N PRO A 186 13.22 8.61 9.35
CA PRO A 186 12.17 9.59 9.62
C PRO A 186 10.93 9.43 8.72
N ALA A 187 10.95 8.50 7.76
CA ALA A 187 9.83 8.28 6.87
C ALA A 187 8.62 7.67 7.60
N GLU A 188 7.42 8.06 7.20
CA GLU A 188 6.18 7.43 7.67
C GLU A 188 6.10 5.99 7.19
N LEU A 189 5.95 5.04 8.12
CA LEU A 189 5.84 3.63 7.80
C LEU A 189 4.38 3.18 7.74
N SER A 190 4.01 2.51 6.67
CA SER A 190 2.73 1.80 6.55
C SER A 190 2.98 0.31 6.30
N VAL A 191 2.26 -0.55 7.01
CA VAL A 191 2.33 -2.01 6.85
C VAL A 191 1.23 -2.45 5.86
N ALA A 192 1.58 -3.28 4.88
CA ALA A 192 0.64 -3.77 3.87
C ALA A 192 0.49 -5.29 3.93
N GLY A 193 -0.75 -5.75 4.06
CA GLY A 193 -1.07 -7.17 4.15
C GLY A 193 -0.58 -7.82 5.44
N GLY A 194 -0.40 -9.15 5.39
CA GLY A 194 0.03 -9.94 6.53
C GLY A 194 -1.12 -10.56 7.32
N SER A 195 -0.76 -11.49 8.20
CA SER A 195 -1.69 -12.06 9.19
C SER A 195 -1.83 -11.08 10.35
N VAL A 196 -2.95 -10.34 10.36
CA VAL A 196 -3.22 -9.25 11.30
C VAL A 196 -4.53 -9.53 12.03
N ASP A 197 -4.55 -9.23 13.32
CA ASP A 197 -5.71 -9.21 14.19
C ASP A 197 -5.79 -7.85 14.91
N ILE A 198 -6.83 -7.64 15.71
CA ILE A 198 -7.04 -6.38 16.46
C ILE A 198 -5.87 -6.08 17.41
N GLU A 199 -5.29 -7.08 18.05
CA GLU A 199 -4.14 -6.90 18.95
C GLU A 199 -2.88 -6.49 18.17
N THR A 200 -2.69 -7.02 16.97
CA THR A 200 -1.61 -6.58 16.06
C THR A 200 -1.80 -5.12 15.66
N ILE A 201 -3.03 -4.67 15.38
CA ILE A 201 -3.33 -3.27 15.05
C ILE A 201 -2.94 -2.35 16.22
N LYS A 202 -3.30 -2.70 17.45
CA LYS A 202 -2.90 -1.93 18.64
C LYS A 202 -1.39 -1.87 18.80
N ALA A 203 -0.71 -3.01 18.64
CA ALA A 203 0.74 -3.06 18.75
C ALA A 203 1.45 -2.20 17.69
N LEU A 204 0.96 -2.18 16.45
CA LEU A 204 1.48 -1.33 15.38
C LEU A 204 1.25 0.16 15.68
N ARG A 205 0.10 0.53 16.23
CA ARG A 205 -0.17 1.91 16.67
C ARG A 205 0.83 2.34 17.75
N ASP A 206 1.10 1.48 18.73
CA ASP A 206 2.01 1.77 19.84
C ASP A 206 3.48 1.92 19.38
N LEU A 207 3.82 1.35 18.21
CA LEU A 207 5.10 1.56 17.51
C LEU A 207 5.12 2.83 16.64
N SER A 208 4.07 3.65 16.67
CA SER A 208 3.93 4.85 15.83
C SER A 208 3.93 4.55 14.33
N ILE A 209 3.48 3.37 13.91
CA ILE A 209 3.23 3.05 12.51
C ILE A 209 2.13 3.97 11.99
N ALA A 210 2.37 4.64 10.86
CA ALA A 210 1.46 5.65 10.33
C ALA A 210 0.17 5.05 9.75
N GLY A 211 0.23 3.83 9.21
CA GLY A 211 -0.94 3.17 8.64
C GLY A 211 -0.81 1.67 8.47
N ILE A 212 -1.96 1.02 8.35
CA ILE A 212 -2.03 -0.39 7.94
C ILE A 212 -2.98 -0.53 6.74
N ILE A 213 -2.51 -1.21 5.71
CA ILE A 213 -3.23 -1.45 4.46
C ILE A 213 -3.80 -2.87 4.51
N LEU A 214 -5.11 -2.98 4.54
CA LEU A 214 -5.83 -4.24 4.69
C LEU A 214 -6.83 -4.45 3.56
N GLY A 215 -6.70 -5.53 2.82
CA GLY A 215 -7.61 -5.94 1.75
C GLY A 215 -8.52 -7.08 2.21
N ALA A 216 -8.12 -8.32 1.92
CA ALA A 216 -8.90 -9.52 2.17
C ALA A 216 -9.47 -9.63 3.61
N PRO A 217 -8.75 -9.30 4.69
CA PRO A 217 -9.32 -9.38 6.04
C PRO A 217 -10.54 -8.48 6.27
N LEU A 218 -10.54 -7.27 5.67
CA LEU A 218 -11.68 -6.35 5.75
C LEU A 218 -12.81 -6.78 4.81
N LEU A 219 -12.48 -7.18 3.58
CA LEU A 219 -13.46 -7.59 2.58
C LEU A 219 -14.18 -8.88 2.96
N SER A 220 -13.51 -9.79 3.65
CA SER A 220 -14.09 -11.02 4.16
C SER A 220 -14.86 -10.86 5.48
N GLY A 221 -14.71 -9.73 6.18
CA GLY A 221 -15.25 -9.52 7.52
C GLY A 221 -14.48 -10.26 8.63
N ALA A 222 -13.29 -10.81 8.31
CA ALA A 222 -12.42 -11.41 9.34
C ALA A 222 -11.94 -10.34 10.35
N ILE A 223 -11.79 -9.10 9.86
CA ILE A 223 -11.57 -7.92 10.70
C ILE A 223 -12.73 -6.96 10.44
N ASP A 224 -13.45 -6.61 11.50
CA ASP A 224 -14.46 -5.56 11.47
C ASP A 224 -13.78 -4.20 11.36
N TYR A 225 -14.23 -3.37 10.39
CA TYR A 225 -13.55 -2.11 10.08
C TYR A 225 -13.69 -1.07 11.20
N GLU A 226 -14.85 -0.99 11.85
CA GLU A 226 -15.09 -0.03 12.92
C GLU A 226 -14.24 -0.40 14.15
N LYS A 227 -14.16 -1.69 14.50
CA LYS A 227 -13.26 -2.17 15.55
C LYS A 227 -11.78 -1.93 15.22
N ALA A 228 -11.41 -2.04 13.94
CA ALA A 228 -10.05 -1.71 13.52
C ALA A 228 -9.76 -0.21 13.69
N LEU A 229 -10.70 0.67 13.36
CA LEU A 229 -10.58 2.11 13.59
C LEU A 229 -10.44 2.44 15.08
N GLU A 230 -11.25 1.81 15.94
CA GLU A 230 -11.16 1.96 17.41
C GLU A 230 -9.78 1.51 17.93
N ALA A 231 -9.27 0.37 17.45
CA ALA A 231 -7.96 -0.14 17.84
C ALA A 231 -6.80 0.75 17.38
N ALA A 232 -6.98 1.50 16.30
CA ALA A 232 -5.99 2.39 15.70
C ALA A 232 -6.01 3.82 16.30
N ALA A 233 -7.06 4.16 17.06
CA ALA A 233 -7.18 5.44 17.74
C ALA A 233 -6.26 5.51 18.95
#